data_f3f976ae2cd87b578c5ee41a312066ed
#
_entry.id   f3f976ae2cd87b578c5ee41a312066ed
#
_cell.length_a   1.000
_cell.length_b   1.000
_cell.length_c   1.000
_cell.angle_alpha   90.00
_cell.angle_beta   90.00
_cell.angle_gamma   90.00
#
_symmetry.space_group_name_H-M   'P 1'
#
loop_
_entity.id
_entity.type
_entity.pdbx_description
1 polymer ?
#
loop_
_entity_poly.entity_id
_entity_poly.type
_entity_poly.pdbx_seq_one_letter_code
_entity_poly.pdbx_strand_id
1 'polypeptide(L)'
;MIDTLDITGLVLAGGRGSRMGGVDKGLQNFNGVPLALHTLMRLSPQVGEIMVNANRNLAAYEAFGAPVWPDSTTLGDYAGPLAGFITGLERCETPYLLTVPCDTPLFPADLVARMADAMARENADFAVAAAREEDGQLRPQPVFCLMGVDMLESLARFT
;
A
#
# COMPACT_ATOMS: atom_id res chain seq x y z
N MET A 1 17.85 -1.41 13.46
CA MET A 1 16.70 -0.48 13.36
C MET A 1 16.42 -0.18 11.90
N ILE A 2 15.15 -0.15 11.53
CA ILE A 2 14.76 0.14 10.14
C ILE A 2 14.55 1.66 10.01
N ASP A 3 15.32 2.27 9.10
CA ASP A 3 15.17 3.70 8.81
C ASP A 3 13.97 3.89 7.87
N THR A 4 13.08 4.82 8.19
CA THR A 4 11.91 5.09 7.36
C THR A 4 12.28 5.60 5.96
N LEU A 5 13.47 6.17 5.79
CA LEU A 5 13.99 6.57 4.47
C LEU A 5 14.32 5.36 3.58
N ASP A 6 14.48 4.17 4.17
CA ASP A 6 14.71 2.92 3.44
C ASP A 6 13.40 2.21 3.10
N ILE A 7 12.28 2.87 3.26
CA ILE A 7 10.95 2.31 2.99
C ILE A 7 10.30 3.06 1.83
N THR A 8 9.79 2.30 0.86
CA THR A 8 8.93 2.84 -0.20
C THR A 8 7.48 2.60 0.20
N GLY A 9 6.67 3.65 0.17
CA GLY A 9 5.25 3.55 0.40
C GLY A 9 4.51 3.29 -0.91
N LEU A 10 3.59 2.33 -0.90
CA LEU A 10 2.77 1.99 -2.05
C LEU A 10 1.30 2.16 -1.70
N VAL A 11 0.62 3.04 -2.42
CA VAL A 11 -0.82 3.20 -2.31
C VAL A 11 -1.49 2.22 -3.28
N LEU A 12 -2.30 1.31 -2.75
CA LEU A 12 -2.98 0.30 -3.54
C LEU A 12 -4.32 0.83 -4.04
N ALA A 13 -4.39 1.13 -5.33
CA ALA A 13 -5.58 1.61 -6.00
C ALA A 13 -5.97 0.72 -7.18
N GLY A 14 -5.43 -0.52 -7.23
CA GLY A 14 -5.55 -1.41 -8.37
C GLY A 14 -6.81 -2.24 -8.45
N GLY A 15 -7.75 -2.11 -7.50
CA GLY A 15 -8.97 -2.91 -7.47
C GLY A 15 -9.81 -2.73 -8.73
N ARG A 16 -10.59 -3.75 -9.08
CA ARG A 16 -11.42 -3.72 -10.28
C ARG A 16 -12.67 -2.84 -10.15
N GLY A 17 -13.01 -2.42 -8.92
CA GLY A 17 -14.17 -1.56 -8.68
C GLY A 17 -15.50 -2.20 -8.99
N SER A 18 -15.55 -3.51 -9.23
CA SER A 18 -16.77 -4.21 -9.64
C SER A 18 -17.87 -4.19 -8.60
N ARG A 19 -17.52 -4.04 -7.33
CA ARG A 19 -18.50 -4.00 -6.23
C ARG A 19 -19.22 -2.68 -6.10
N MET A 20 -18.76 -1.63 -6.79
CA MET A 20 -19.35 -0.30 -6.69
C MET A 20 -19.75 0.24 -8.06
N GLY A 21 -20.25 -0.63 -8.92
CA GLY A 21 -20.71 -0.21 -10.23
C GLY A 21 -19.62 0.33 -11.15
N GLY A 22 -18.37 -0.12 -10.94
CA GLY A 22 -17.25 0.31 -11.74
C GLY A 22 -16.58 1.60 -11.28
N VAL A 23 -16.99 2.16 -10.14
CA VAL A 23 -16.41 3.38 -9.60
C VAL A 23 -15.01 3.09 -9.05
N ASP A 24 -14.06 3.97 -9.39
CA ASP A 24 -12.71 3.90 -8.84
C ASP A 24 -12.69 4.60 -7.47
N LYS A 25 -12.55 3.81 -6.40
CA LYS A 25 -12.61 4.33 -5.04
C LYS A 25 -11.56 5.38 -4.74
N GLY A 26 -10.35 5.20 -5.28
CA GLY A 26 -9.25 6.15 -5.04
C GLY A 26 -9.51 7.53 -5.61
N LEU A 27 -10.39 7.63 -6.61
CA LEU A 27 -10.75 8.90 -7.23
C LEU A 27 -12.00 9.53 -6.66
N GLN A 28 -12.68 8.87 -5.72
CA GLN A 28 -13.83 9.48 -5.05
C GLN A 28 -13.37 10.58 -4.11
N ASN A 29 -14.12 11.69 -4.10
CA ASN A 29 -13.75 12.83 -3.27
C ASN A 29 -14.12 12.62 -1.81
N PHE A 30 -13.22 13.04 -0.94
CA PHE A 30 -13.45 13.16 0.48
C PHE A 30 -12.98 14.56 0.88
N ASN A 31 -13.90 15.39 1.36
CA ASN A 31 -13.62 16.81 1.64
C ASN A 31 -13.03 17.55 0.42
N GLY A 32 -13.53 17.25 -0.77
CA GLY A 32 -13.12 17.92 -2.00
C GLY A 32 -11.84 17.39 -2.65
N VAL A 33 -11.22 16.36 -2.09
CA VAL A 33 -9.95 15.80 -2.56
C VAL A 33 -10.10 14.30 -2.76
N PRO A 34 -9.57 13.71 -3.86
CA PRO A 34 -9.63 12.27 -4.04
C PRO A 34 -9.02 11.50 -2.88
N LEU A 35 -9.64 10.38 -2.52
CA LEU A 35 -9.17 9.55 -1.40
C LEU A 35 -7.71 9.13 -1.55
N ALA A 36 -7.31 8.73 -2.77
CA ALA A 36 -5.93 8.32 -3.01
C ALA A 36 -4.96 9.47 -2.77
N LEU A 37 -5.34 10.69 -3.11
CA LEU A 37 -4.47 11.84 -2.88
C LEU A 37 -4.33 12.14 -1.39
N HIS A 38 -5.42 12.04 -0.62
CA HIS A 38 -5.35 12.15 0.84
C HIS A 38 -4.37 11.12 1.41
N THR A 39 -4.48 9.89 0.93
CA THR A 39 -3.60 8.79 1.36
C THR A 39 -2.14 9.09 1.03
N LEU A 40 -1.86 9.55 -0.19
CA LEU A 40 -0.51 9.94 -0.60
C LEU A 40 0.05 11.05 0.28
N MET A 41 -0.76 12.07 0.56
CA MET A 41 -0.33 13.20 1.38
C MET A 41 -0.01 12.79 2.81
N ARG A 42 -0.71 11.79 3.33
CA ARG A 42 -0.45 11.27 4.67
C ARG A 42 0.76 10.36 4.73
N LEU A 43 0.94 9.55 3.69
CA LEU A 43 2.02 8.57 3.63
C LEU A 43 3.36 9.19 3.26
N SER A 44 3.37 10.12 2.32
CA SER A 44 4.61 10.67 1.76
C SER A 44 5.60 11.19 2.81
N PRO A 45 5.17 11.93 3.86
CA PRO A 45 6.12 12.40 4.87
C PRO A 45 6.69 11.28 5.74
N GLN A 46 6.10 10.09 5.70
CA GLN A 46 6.51 8.98 6.57
C GLN A 46 7.51 8.04 5.93
N VAL A 47 7.78 8.17 4.64
CA VAL A 47 8.61 7.22 3.88
C VAL A 47 9.66 7.93 3.06
N GLY A 48 10.64 7.18 2.52
CA GLY A 48 11.68 7.72 1.68
C GLY A 48 11.25 7.91 0.24
N GLU A 49 10.45 6.98 -0.29
CA GLU A 49 9.92 7.03 -1.64
C GLU A 49 8.45 6.64 -1.62
N ILE A 50 7.71 7.05 -2.65
CA ILE A 50 6.29 6.78 -2.74
C ILE A 50 5.89 6.43 -4.17
N MET A 51 4.95 5.50 -4.31
CA MET A 51 4.39 5.12 -5.61
C MET A 51 2.95 4.65 -5.45
N VAL A 52 2.25 4.51 -6.57
CA VAL A 52 0.85 4.10 -6.62
C VAL A 52 0.73 2.87 -7.51
N ASN A 53 -0.08 1.91 -7.09
CA ASN A 53 -0.50 0.80 -7.94
C ASN A 53 -1.93 1.07 -8.41
N ALA A 54 -2.12 1.16 -9.72
CA ALA A 54 -3.43 1.39 -10.31
C ALA A 54 -3.50 0.73 -11.68
N ASN A 55 -4.66 0.16 -12.03
CA ASN A 55 -4.86 -0.54 -13.30
C ASN A 55 -5.75 0.22 -14.28
N ARG A 56 -6.33 1.33 -13.85
CA ARG A 56 -7.16 2.19 -14.69
C ARG A 56 -7.03 3.64 -14.21
N ASN A 57 -7.46 4.57 -15.04
CA ASN A 57 -7.38 6.00 -14.73
C ASN A 57 -5.94 6.43 -14.41
N LEU A 58 -4.97 5.85 -15.11
CA LEU A 58 -3.55 6.05 -14.80
C LEU A 58 -3.16 7.53 -14.84
N ALA A 59 -3.67 8.27 -15.82
CA ALA A 59 -3.36 9.71 -15.93
C ALA A 59 -3.83 10.49 -14.71
N ALA A 60 -4.99 10.13 -14.16
CA ALA A 60 -5.52 10.80 -12.97
C ALA A 60 -4.62 10.56 -11.75
N TYR A 61 -4.12 9.33 -11.57
CA TYR A 61 -3.20 9.02 -10.49
C TYR A 61 -1.83 9.65 -10.71
N GLU A 62 -1.33 9.64 -11.94
CA GLU A 62 -0.05 10.27 -12.27
C GLU A 62 -0.06 11.78 -11.97
N ALA A 63 -1.23 12.41 -12.09
CA ALA A 63 -1.39 13.83 -11.79
C ALA A 63 -1.14 14.13 -10.30
N PHE A 64 -1.18 13.13 -9.43
CA PHE A 64 -0.90 13.32 -8.01
C PHE A 64 0.59 13.48 -7.70
N GLY A 65 1.47 13.24 -8.67
CA GLY A 65 2.89 13.52 -8.53
C GLY A 65 3.76 12.34 -8.11
N ALA A 66 3.20 11.13 -8.03
CA ALA A 66 3.95 9.92 -7.71
C ALA A 66 3.96 8.96 -8.89
N PRO A 67 5.00 8.11 -9.05
CA PRO A 67 5.00 7.08 -10.09
C PRO A 67 3.81 6.14 -9.92
N VAL A 68 3.20 5.75 -11.04
CA VAL A 68 2.04 4.85 -11.05
C VAL A 68 2.41 3.59 -11.83
N TRP A 69 2.16 2.43 -11.22
CA TRP A 69 2.49 1.14 -11.81
C TRP A 69 1.24 0.27 -11.87
N PRO A 70 0.84 -0.20 -13.07
CA PRO A 70 -0.22 -1.21 -13.17
C PRO A 70 0.30 -2.57 -12.73
N ASP A 71 -0.63 -3.49 -12.46
CA ASP A 71 -0.25 -4.86 -12.13
C ASP A 71 0.58 -5.47 -13.24
N SER A 72 1.60 -6.24 -12.86
CA SER A 72 2.48 -6.88 -13.83
C SER A 72 1.72 -7.88 -14.68
N THR A 73 1.93 -7.84 -16.00
CA THR A 73 1.31 -8.78 -16.93
C THR A 73 1.82 -10.22 -16.74
N THR A 74 2.95 -10.38 -16.09
CA THR A 74 3.51 -11.71 -15.81
C THR A 74 2.76 -12.44 -14.71
N LEU A 75 1.89 -11.73 -13.96
CA LEU A 75 1.14 -12.29 -12.86
C LEU A 75 -0.18 -12.96 -13.29
N GLY A 76 -0.53 -12.85 -14.57
CA GLY A 76 -1.78 -13.41 -15.07
C GLY A 76 -3.01 -12.74 -14.48
N ASP A 77 -4.03 -13.54 -14.18
CA ASP A 77 -5.33 -13.03 -13.72
C ASP A 77 -5.45 -12.93 -12.21
N TYR A 78 -4.35 -12.69 -11.50
CA TYR A 78 -4.43 -12.52 -10.05
C TYR A 78 -5.27 -11.31 -9.71
N ALA A 79 -6.29 -11.55 -8.89
CA ALA A 79 -7.17 -10.51 -8.41
C ALA A 79 -6.76 -10.08 -7.01
N GLY A 80 -7.10 -8.85 -6.67
CA GLY A 80 -7.00 -8.35 -5.32
C GLY A 80 -5.62 -7.81 -4.95
N PRO A 81 -5.39 -7.62 -3.64
CA PRO A 81 -4.18 -6.94 -3.15
C PRO A 81 -2.87 -7.65 -3.46
N LEU A 82 -2.90 -8.98 -3.63
CA LEU A 82 -1.67 -9.74 -3.85
C LEU A 82 -0.94 -9.29 -5.13
N ALA A 83 -1.69 -9.05 -6.21
CA ALA A 83 -1.09 -8.57 -7.46
C ALA A 83 -0.41 -7.22 -7.25
N GLY A 84 -1.04 -6.33 -6.49
CA GLY A 84 -0.45 -5.03 -6.16
C GLY A 84 0.81 -5.17 -5.29
N PHE A 85 0.80 -6.06 -4.32
CA PHE A 85 1.96 -6.32 -3.48
C PHE A 85 3.16 -6.78 -4.31
N ILE A 86 2.94 -7.76 -5.19
CA ILE A 86 4.00 -8.30 -6.04
C ILE A 86 4.54 -7.22 -6.98
N THR A 87 3.65 -6.46 -7.61
CA THR A 87 4.06 -5.35 -8.47
C THR A 87 4.89 -4.34 -7.71
N GLY A 88 4.46 -3.97 -6.51
CA GLY A 88 5.19 -3.04 -5.66
C GLY A 88 6.58 -3.55 -5.32
N LEU A 89 6.70 -4.82 -4.95
CA LEU A 89 8.00 -5.41 -4.62
C LEU A 89 8.93 -5.44 -5.84
N GLU A 90 8.38 -5.72 -7.04
CA GLU A 90 9.16 -5.72 -8.27
C GLU A 90 9.70 -4.32 -8.62
N ARG A 91 8.95 -3.27 -8.28
CA ARG A 91 9.30 -1.90 -8.61
C ARG A 91 10.01 -1.16 -7.49
N CYS A 92 10.11 -1.77 -6.31
CA CYS A 92 10.68 -1.14 -5.13
C CYS A 92 12.20 -1.08 -5.24
N GLU A 93 12.74 0.12 -5.09
CA GLU A 93 14.20 0.35 -5.16
C GLU A 93 14.83 0.50 -3.78
N THR A 94 14.02 0.45 -2.71
CA THR A 94 14.49 0.50 -1.34
C THR A 94 14.43 -0.89 -0.71
N PRO A 95 15.08 -1.11 0.46
CA PRO A 95 15.05 -2.43 1.10
C PRO A 95 13.68 -2.89 1.59
N TYR A 96 12.75 -1.96 1.83
CA TYR A 96 11.44 -2.29 2.40
C TYR A 96 10.31 -1.63 1.61
N LEU A 97 9.16 -2.31 1.60
CA LEU A 97 7.93 -1.81 0.99
C LEU A 97 6.84 -1.77 2.05
N LEU A 98 6.13 -0.65 2.13
CA LEU A 98 4.92 -0.52 2.93
C LEU A 98 3.73 -0.32 2.02
N THR A 99 2.69 -1.14 2.17
CA THR A 99 1.45 -0.98 1.40
C THR A 99 0.36 -0.37 2.26
N VAL A 100 -0.46 0.49 1.66
CA VAL A 100 -1.67 1.04 2.28
C VAL A 100 -2.79 1.04 1.25
N PRO A 101 -4.06 0.86 1.67
CA PRO A 101 -5.18 0.98 0.75
C PRO A 101 -5.46 2.44 0.40
N CYS A 102 -6.04 2.69 -0.76
CA CYS A 102 -6.31 4.05 -1.23
C CYS A 102 -7.52 4.70 -0.57
N ASP A 103 -8.37 3.93 0.12
CA ASP A 103 -9.65 4.38 0.62
C ASP A 103 -9.72 4.54 2.14
N THR A 104 -8.59 4.49 2.83
CA THR A 104 -8.53 4.66 4.28
C THR A 104 -7.47 5.69 4.63
N PRO A 105 -7.70 6.99 4.35
CA PRO A 105 -6.65 8.02 4.46
C PRO A 105 -6.38 8.50 5.88
N LEU A 106 -7.13 8.03 6.88
CA LEU A 106 -7.03 8.54 8.25
C LEU A 106 -6.15 7.70 9.17
N PHE A 107 -5.24 6.92 8.60
CA PHE A 107 -4.29 6.17 9.43
C PHE A 107 -3.33 7.12 10.16
N PRO A 108 -2.69 6.65 11.27
CA PRO A 108 -1.84 7.55 12.08
C PRO A 108 -0.67 8.15 11.30
N ALA A 109 -0.31 9.38 11.65
CA ALA A 109 0.82 10.07 11.04
C ALA A 109 2.16 9.44 11.41
N ASP A 110 2.19 8.54 12.40
CA ASP A 110 3.39 7.79 12.81
C ASP A 110 3.29 6.29 12.50
N LEU A 111 2.36 5.90 11.61
CA LEU A 111 2.12 4.49 11.29
C LEU A 111 3.39 3.78 10.85
N VAL A 112 4.13 4.38 9.91
CA VAL A 112 5.33 3.75 9.34
C VAL A 112 6.40 3.55 10.40
N ALA A 113 6.64 4.57 11.22
CA ALA A 113 7.63 4.48 12.30
C ALA A 113 7.28 3.38 13.30
N ARG A 114 5.99 3.26 13.64
CA ARG A 114 5.52 2.25 14.57
C ARG A 114 5.64 0.84 14.01
N MET A 115 5.32 0.66 12.73
CA MET A 115 5.46 -0.63 12.08
C MET A 115 6.92 -1.02 11.89
N ALA A 116 7.77 -0.07 11.53
CA ALA A 116 9.20 -0.32 11.39
C ALA A 116 9.83 -0.70 12.72
N ASP A 117 9.46 -0.02 13.79
CA ASP A 117 9.94 -0.34 15.13
C ASP A 117 9.51 -1.74 15.58
N ALA A 118 8.25 -2.08 15.36
CA ALA A 118 7.73 -3.41 15.73
C ALA A 118 8.44 -4.52 14.94
N MET A 119 8.63 -4.31 13.64
CA MET A 119 9.30 -5.29 12.79
C MET A 119 10.76 -5.51 13.22
N ALA A 120 11.46 -4.43 13.55
CA ALA A 120 12.85 -4.52 14.00
C ALA A 120 12.97 -5.20 15.37
N ARG A 121 12.09 -4.85 16.32
CA ARG A 121 12.11 -5.44 17.66
C ARG A 121 11.86 -6.93 17.64
N GLU A 122 10.95 -7.39 16.81
CA GLU A 122 10.58 -8.80 16.72
C GLU A 122 11.45 -9.57 15.72
N ASN A 123 12.35 -8.90 15.03
CA ASN A 123 13.16 -9.48 13.96
C ASN A 123 12.27 -10.24 12.96
N ALA A 124 11.16 -9.64 12.58
CA ALA A 124 10.14 -10.25 11.73
C ALA A 124 10.41 -9.96 10.25
N ASP A 125 9.90 -10.85 9.38
CA ASP A 125 10.02 -10.68 7.93
C ASP A 125 8.99 -9.69 7.38
N PHE A 126 7.88 -9.51 8.10
CA PHE A 126 6.85 -8.53 7.75
C PHE A 126 6.08 -8.14 9.00
N ALA A 127 5.38 -7.01 8.91
CA ALA A 127 4.49 -6.52 9.95
C ALA A 127 3.16 -6.09 9.32
N VAL A 128 2.07 -6.40 10.01
CA VAL A 128 0.72 -6.03 9.59
C VAL A 128 0.10 -5.17 10.68
N ALA A 129 -0.51 -4.05 10.28
CA ALA A 129 -1.20 -3.21 11.23
C ALA A 129 -2.48 -3.87 11.73
N ALA A 130 -2.85 -3.60 12.96
CA ALA A 130 -4.13 -4.04 13.52
C ALA A 130 -4.92 -2.82 13.95
N ALA A 131 -6.23 -2.85 13.74
CA ALA A 131 -7.12 -1.79 14.14
C ALA A 131 -8.12 -2.32 15.15
N ARG A 132 -8.44 -1.50 16.16
CA ARG A 132 -9.48 -1.83 17.12
C ARG A 132 -10.83 -1.45 16.51
N GLU A 133 -11.71 -2.43 16.40
CA GLU A 133 -13.02 -2.23 15.84
C GLU A 133 -14.05 -1.82 16.91
N GLU A 134 -15.28 -1.55 16.47
CA GLU A 134 -16.35 -1.09 17.36
C GLU A 134 -16.64 -2.05 18.52
N ASP A 135 -16.43 -3.35 18.28
CA ASP A 135 -16.61 -4.38 19.32
C ASP A 135 -15.45 -4.44 20.31
N GLY A 136 -14.48 -3.57 20.19
CA GLY A 136 -13.31 -3.50 21.07
C GLY A 136 -12.21 -4.50 20.74
N GLN A 137 -12.40 -5.35 19.73
CA GLN A 137 -11.40 -6.36 19.38
C GLN A 137 -10.40 -5.81 18.37
N LEU A 138 -9.13 -6.21 18.52
CA LEU A 138 -8.10 -5.91 17.53
C LEU A 138 -8.21 -6.89 16.37
N ARG A 139 -8.26 -6.36 15.15
CA ARG A 139 -8.26 -7.17 13.94
C ARG A 139 -7.14 -6.75 13.02
N PRO A 140 -6.43 -7.71 12.43
CA PRO A 140 -5.38 -7.35 11.47
C PRO A 140 -5.99 -6.69 10.22
N GLN A 141 -5.23 -5.74 9.68
CA GLN A 141 -5.56 -5.04 8.44
C GLN A 141 -4.48 -5.40 7.42
N PRO A 142 -4.60 -6.55 6.73
CA PRO A 142 -3.49 -7.10 5.93
C PRO A 142 -2.98 -6.19 4.82
N VAL A 143 -3.82 -5.26 4.34
CA VAL A 143 -3.41 -4.32 3.30
C VAL A 143 -2.44 -3.27 3.84
N PHE A 144 -2.45 -3.02 5.16
CA PHE A 144 -1.42 -2.21 5.83
C PHE A 144 -0.29 -3.14 6.23
N CYS A 145 0.67 -3.32 5.33
CA CYS A 145 1.73 -4.31 5.52
C CYS A 145 3.10 -3.72 5.19
N LEU A 146 4.05 -3.89 6.10
CA LEU A 146 5.46 -3.56 5.89
C LEU A 146 6.22 -4.86 5.67
N MET A 147 7.02 -4.93 4.61
CA MET A 147 7.75 -6.15 4.28
C MET A 147 9.11 -5.83 3.66
N GLY A 148 10.07 -6.72 3.80
CA GLY A 148 11.32 -6.65 3.08
C GLY A 148 11.11 -7.02 1.62
N VAL A 149 11.91 -6.44 0.72
CA VAL A 149 11.79 -6.72 -0.72
C VAL A 149 12.16 -8.17 -1.05
N ASP A 150 12.90 -8.85 -0.17
CA ASP A 150 13.22 -10.27 -0.32
C ASP A 150 11.98 -11.17 -0.20
N MET A 151 10.84 -10.63 0.22
CA MET A 151 9.58 -11.39 0.26
C MET A 151 8.98 -11.63 -1.12
N LEU A 152 9.48 -10.97 -2.17
CA LEU A 152 8.92 -11.08 -3.51
C LEU A 152 8.84 -12.54 -3.98
N GLU A 153 9.93 -13.27 -3.83
CA GLU A 153 10.00 -14.65 -4.26
C GLU A 153 9.01 -15.54 -3.50
N SER A 154 8.90 -15.32 -2.20
CA SER A 154 7.98 -16.08 -1.36
C SER A 154 6.52 -15.83 -1.75
N LEU A 155 6.15 -14.55 -2.01
CA LEU A 155 4.79 -14.23 -2.43
C LEU A 155 4.46 -14.78 -3.81
N ALA A 156 5.40 -14.73 -4.73
CA ALA A 156 5.20 -15.25 -6.09
C ALA A 156 4.93 -16.76 -6.08
N ARG A 157 5.49 -17.49 -5.12
CA ARG A 157 5.27 -18.94 -5.00
C ARG A 157 3.86 -19.30 -4.52
N PHE A 158 3.16 -18.37 -3.88
CA PHE A 158 1.79 -18.61 -3.43
C PHE A 158 0.79 -18.57 -4.58
N THR A 159 1.20 -18.14 -5.70
CA THR A 159 0.34 -18.02 -6.87
C THR A 159 0.61 -19.14 -7.85
#